data_f2ac358e1ae477af168ed8fa51141b75
#
_entry.id   f2ac358e1ae477af168ed8fa51141b75
#
_cell.length_a   1.000
_cell.length_b   1.000
_cell.length_c   1.000
_cell.angle_alpha   90.00
_cell.angle_beta   90.00
_cell.angle_gamma   90.00
#
_symmetry.space_group_name_H-M   'P 1'
#
loop_
_entity.id
_entity.type
_entity.pdbx_description
1 polymer ?
#
loop_
_entity_poly.entity_id
_entity_poly.type
_entity_poly.pdbx_seq_one_letter_code
_entity_poly.pdbx_strand_id
1 'polypeptide(L)'
;MRLFIIFLAFFFALLPLVSAETPYKQALPGYSYQFPRDDFSHDEFRIEWWYYTGNLKDEDERPFGYQLTFFRIGLEGANPVDNPSSWKIDHLYFAHMTVSDIHDEKFHFFERINRKGIKNAGSASD
;
A
#
# COMPACT_ATOMS: atom_id res chain seq x y z
N MET A 1 -0.87 38.56 36.53
CA MET A 1 -0.12 37.46 35.93
C MET A 1 -0.79 36.09 36.09
N ARG A 2 -1.29 35.71 37.27
CA ARG A 2 -1.96 34.39 37.47
C ARG A 2 -3.28 34.23 36.71
N LEU A 3 -4.09 35.28 36.56
CA LEU A 3 -5.37 35.24 35.83
C LEU A 3 -5.18 35.02 34.32
N PHE A 4 -4.12 35.58 33.75
CA PHE A 4 -3.80 35.46 32.32
C PHE A 4 -3.40 34.03 31.92
N ILE A 5 -2.69 33.35 32.83
CA ILE A 5 -2.26 31.95 32.62
C ILE A 5 -3.46 30.99 32.64
N ILE A 6 -4.44 31.24 33.50
CA ILE A 6 -5.66 30.42 33.59
C ILE A 6 -6.51 30.58 32.32
N PHE A 7 -6.59 31.80 31.76
CA PHE A 7 -7.34 32.06 30.52
C PHE A 7 -6.69 31.39 29.32
N LEU A 8 -5.36 31.39 29.25
CA LEU A 8 -4.61 30.72 28.17
C LEU A 8 -4.75 29.19 28.24
N ALA A 9 -4.72 28.62 29.46
CA ALA A 9 -4.91 27.19 29.66
C ALA A 9 -6.34 26.72 29.28
N PHE A 10 -7.35 27.54 29.54
CA PHE A 10 -8.74 27.26 29.20
C PHE A 10 -8.99 27.35 27.68
N PHE A 11 -8.30 28.25 26.98
CA PHE A 11 -8.39 28.38 25.52
C PHE A 11 -7.77 27.18 24.82
N PHE A 12 -6.69 26.61 25.32
CA PHE A 12 -6.08 25.37 24.76
C PHE A 12 -6.93 24.12 25.01
N ALA A 13 -7.71 24.05 26.08
CA ALA A 13 -8.57 22.91 26.39
C ALA A 13 -9.82 22.83 25.50
N LEU A 14 -10.14 23.89 24.74
CA LEU A 14 -11.28 23.98 23.83
C LEU A 14 -10.93 23.75 22.36
N LEU A 15 -9.66 23.45 22.03
CA LEU A 15 -9.32 23.05 20.66
C LEU A 15 -9.95 21.68 20.38
N PRO A 16 -10.90 21.58 19.44
CA PRO A 16 -11.43 20.28 19.07
C PRO A 16 -10.26 19.46 18.52
N LEU A 17 -10.09 18.25 19.03
CA LEU A 17 -9.27 17.24 18.38
C LEU A 17 -9.95 16.94 17.04
N VAL A 18 -9.53 17.63 15.98
CA VAL A 18 -9.92 17.29 14.62
C VAL A 18 -9.24 15.98 14.31
N SER A 19 -9.95 14.88 14.55
CA SER A 19 -9.55 13.59 14.01
C SER A 19 -9.74 13.68 12.50
N ALA A 20 -8.66 13.65 11.75
CA ALA A 20 -8.73 13.50 10.31
C ALA A 20 -9.28 12.09 10.02
N GLU A 21 -10.57 12.02 9.69
CA GLU A 21 -11.15 10.76 9.19
C GLU A 21 -10.49 10.42 7.86
N THR A 22 -9.84 9.26 7.82
CA THR A 22 -9.33 8.75 6.55
C THR A 22 -10.48 8.13 5.76
N PRO A 23 -10.56 8.31 4.44
CA PRO A 23 -11.62 7.71 3.62
C PRO A 23 -11.50 6.18 3.51
N TYR A 24 -10.47 5.60 4.09
CA TYR A 24 -10.14 4.20 3.99
C TYR A 24 -10.61 3.40 5.21
N LYS A 25 -11.05 2.17 4.95
CA LYS A 25 -11.39 1.20 5.99
C LYS A 25 -10.16 0.77 6.76
N GLN A 26 -10.36 0.45 8.03
CA GLN A 26 -9.35 -0.21 8.85
C GLN A 26 -9.45 -1.72 8.68
N ALA A 27 -8.30 -2.40 8.56
CA ALA A 27 -8.23 -3.85 8.61
C ALA A 27 -8.38 -4.30 10.07
N LEU A 28 -9.55 -4.85 10.42
CA LEU A 28 -9.88 -5.31 11.76
C LEU A 28 -9.94 -6.85 11.80
N PRO A 29 -9.71 -7.47 12.96
CA PRO A 29 -9.91 -8.90 13.15
C PRO A 29 -11.34 -9.34 12.84
N GLY A 30 -11.50 -10.60 12.41
CA GLY A 30 -12.81 -11.21 12.16
C GLY A 30 -13.29 -11.11 10.71
N TYR A 31 -12.43 -10.71 9.79
CA TYR A 31 -12.74 -10.75 8.36
C TYR A 31 -12.88 -12.21 7.89
N SER A 32 -13.93 -12.47 7.11
CA SER A 32 -14.18 -13.78 6.49
C SER A 32 -13.85 -13.70 4.99
N TYR A 33 -12.85 -14.44 4.57
CA TYR A 33 -12.40 -14.45 3.18
C TYR A 33 -13.45 -15.06 2.24
N GLN A 34 -13.61 -14.44 1.08
CA GLN A 34 -14.52 -14.85 0.01
C GLN A 34 -13.74 -14.98 -1.30
N PHE A 35 -13.35 -16.20 -1.65
CA PHE A 35 -12.66 -16.46 -2.91
C PHE A 35 -13.65 -16.70 -4.05
N PRO A 36 -13.33 -16.27 -5.30
CA PRO A 36 -12.08 -15.63 -5.74
C PRO A 36 -12.01 -14.11 -5.49
N ARG A 37 -13.05 -13.47 -4.90
CA ARG A 37 -13.11 -12.01 -4.72
C ARG A 37 -11.87 -11.46 -4.01
N ASP A 38 -11.40 -12.14 -2.99
CA ASP A 38 -10.30 -11.67 -2.14
C ASP A 38 -8.90 -11.96 -2.72
N ASP A 39 -8.82 -12.50 -3.94
CA ASP A 39 -7.60 -12.53 -4.74
C ASP A 39 -7.36 -11.21 -5.48
N PHE A 40 -8.39 -10.36 -5.59
CA PHE A 40 -8.35 -9.08 -6.31
C PHE A 40 -8.18 -7.88 -5.35
N SER A 41 -8.15 -6.67 -5.92
CA SER A 41 -7.97 -5.46 -5.12
C SER A 41 -9.20 -5.08 -4.28
N HIS A 42 -8.91 -4.50 -3.12
CA HIS A 42 -9.88 -3.93 -2.18
C HIS A 42 -9.60 -2.43 -2.06
N ASP A 43 -10.10 -1.65 -3.01
CA ASP A 43 -9.81 -0.22 -3.12
C ASP A 43 -10.29 0.59 -1.89
N GLU A 44 -11.15 0.01 -1.04
CA GLU A 44 -11.58 0.58 0.23
C GLU A 44 -10.50 0.57 1.32
N PHE A 45 -9.42 -0.19 1.18
CA PHE A 45 -8.27 -0.14 2.07
C PHE A 45 -7.17 0.72 1.46
N ARG A 46 -6.43 1.43 2.30
CA ARG A 46 -5.37 2.34 1.84
C ARG A 46 -4.18 1.61 1.24
N ILE A 47 -3.78 0.50 1.86
CA ILE A 47 -2.60 -0.28 1.49
C ILE A 47 -3.01 -1.73 1.34
N GLU A 48 -2.57 -2.33 0.27
CA GLU A 48 -2.69 -3.74 -0.03
C GLU A 48 -1.40 -4.27 -0.61
N TRP A 49 -1.12 -5.55 -0.40
CA TRP A 49 0.02 -6.22 -1.04
C TRP A 49 -0.28 -7.68 -1.33
N TRP A 50 0.31 -8.16 -2.41
CA TRP A 50 0.32 -9.55 -2.80
C TRP A 50 1.78 -9.98 -2.88
N TYR A 51 2.13 -11.10 -2.28
CA TYR A 51 3.49 -11.58 -2.33
C TYR A 51 3.57 -13.05 -2.67
N TYR A 52 4.61 -13.38 -3.42
CA TYR A 52 4.96 -14.72 -3.82
C TYR A 52 6.39 -14.97 -3.37
N THR A 53 6.63 -16.06 -2.66
CA THR A 53 7.95 -16.42 -2.19
C THR A 53 8.15 -17.92 -2.34
N GLY A 54 9.39 -18.33 -2.58
CA GLY A 54 9.68 -19.73 -2.73
C GLY A 54 11.14 -20.01 -3.01
N ASN A 55 11.42 -21.29 -3.16
CA ASN A 55 12.73 -21.81 -3.52
C ASN A 55 12.65 -22.42 -4.92
N LEU A 56 13.69 -22.18 -5.69
CA LEU A 56 13.86 -22.69 -7.05
C LEU A 56 15.19 -23.44 -7.12
N LYS A 57 15.31 -24.28 -8.13
CA LYS A 57 16.58 -24.86 -8.53
C LYS A 57 16.70 -24.72 -10.05
N ASP A 58 17.91 -24.54 -10.52
CA ASP A 58 18.20 -24.62 -11.95
C ASP A 58 18.40 -26.07 -12.40
N GLU A 59 18.78 -26.25 -13.67
CA GLU A 59 19.03 -27.57 -14.29
C GLU A 59 20.22 -28.31 -13.64
N ASP A 60 21.12 -27.58 -13.00
CA ASP A 60 22.28 -28.12 -12.28
C ASP A 60 22.02 -28.29 -10.77
N GLU A 61 20.74 -28.28 -10.36
CA GLU A 61 20.30 -28.42 -8.96
C GLU A 61 20.78 -27.29 -8.02
N ARG A 62 21.30 -26.16 -8.54
CA ARG A 62 21.72 -25.03 -7.70
C ARG A 62 20.50 -24.33 -7.10
N PRO A 63 20.54 -24.07 -5.78
CA PRO A 63 19.39 -23.51 -5.10
C PRO A 63 19.32 -21.97 -5.21
N PHE A 64 18.09 -21.45 -5.38
CA PHE A 64 17.76 -20.04 -5.38
C PHE A 64 16.56 -19.79 -4.47
N GLY A 65 16.58 -18.66 -3.77
CA GLY A 65 15.38 -18.11 -3.14
C GLY A 65 14.81 -16.96 -3.97
N TYR A 66 13.50 -16.80 -4.00
CA TYR A 66 12.90 -15.61 -4.61
C TYR A 66 11.78 -15.04 -3.74
N GLN A 67 11.56 -13.75 -3.89
CA GLN A 67 10.39 -13.05 -3.38
C GLN A 67 9.95 -12.00 -4.41
N LEU A 68 8.66 -12.03 -4.75
CA LEU A 68 8.01 -11.02 -5.57
C LEU A 68 6.85 -10.43 -4.78
N THR A 69 6.86 -9.11 -4.58
CA THR A 69 5.82 -8.40 -3.86
C THR A 69 5.27 -7.28 -4.71
N PHE A 70 3.96 -7.23 -4.84
CA PHE A 70 3.24 -6.10 -5.40
C PHE A 70 2.57 -5.33 -4.27
N PHE A 71 2.63 -4.02 -4.31
CA PHE A 71 1.94 -3.12 -3.38
C PHE A 71 1.01 -2.21 -4.15
N ARG A 72 -0.16 -1.97 -3.59
CA ARG A 72 -1.06 -0.90 -3.95
C ARG A 72 -1.18 0.08 -2.79
N ILE A 73 -1.00 1.37 -3.07
CA ILE A 73 -1.15 2.45 -2.10
C ILE A 73 -2.17 3.44 -2.64
N GLY A 74 -3.27 3.61 -1.92
CA GLY A 74 -4.25 4.65 -2.18
C GLY A 74 -3.75 6.01 -1.68
N LEU A 75 -3.90 7.05 -2.49
CA LEU A 75 -3.48 8.41 -2.20
C LEU A 75 -4.67 9.24 -1.72
N GLU A 76 -4.64 9.67 -0.46
CA GLU A 76 -5.65 10.56 0.10
C GLU A 76 -5.53 11.96 -0.49
N GLY A 77 -6.67 12.53 -0.89
CA GLY A 77 -6.72 13.92 -1.34
C GLY A 77 -5.96 14.24 -2.62
N ALA A 78 -5.36 13.24 -3.25
CA ALA A 78 -4.58 13.44 -4.48
C ALA A 78 -5.45 13.92 -5.64
N ASN A 79 -6.76 13.59 -5.60
CA ASN A 79 -7.70 13.99 -6.63
C ASN A 79 -9.08 14.32 -6.03
N PRO A 80 -9.67 15.45 -6.39
CA PRO A 80 -11.11 15.67 -6.17
C PRO A 80 -11.91 14.55 -6.83
N VAL A 81 -13.02 14.16 -6.20
CA VAL A 81 -13.89 13.07 -6.66
C VAL A 81 -14.29 13.21 -8.14
N ASP A 82 -14.37 14.45 -8.63
CA ASP A 82 -14.86 14.79 -9.98
C ASP A 82 -13.75 15.11 -10.99
N ASN A 83 -12.50 14.72 -10.74
CA ASN A 83 -11.44 14.98 -11.70
C ASN A 83 -11.47 13.96 -12.87
N PRO A 84 -11.94 14.35 -14.06
CA PRO A 84 -12.07 13.45 -15.21
C PRO A 84 -10.74 13.18 -15.92
N SER A 85 -9.64 13.74 -15.44
CA SER A 85 -8.35 13.64 -16.10
C SER A 85 -7.80 12.21 -16.07
N SER A 86 -7.36 11.72 -17.22
CA SER A 86 -6.61 10.45 -17.31
C SER A 86 -5.24 10.50 -16.62
N TRP A 87 -4.79 11.70 -16.23
CA TRP A 87 -3.58 11.92 -15.44
C TRP A 87 -3.83 11.85 -13.93
N LYS A 88 -5.05 11.67 -13.52
CA LYS A 88 -5.45 11.45 -12.15
C LYS A 88 -4.64 10.31 -11.52
N ILE A 89 -4.15 10.52 -10.31
CA ILE A 89 -3.39 9.53 -9.56
C ILE A 89 -4.17 9.17 -8.30
N ASP A 90 -4.91 8.06 -8.34
CA ASP A 90 -5.63 7.54 -7.18
C ASP A 90 -4.80 6.52 -6.42
N HIS A 91 -3.98 5.75 -7.16
CA HIS A 91 -3.20 4.66 -6.62
C HIS A 91 -1.79 4.66 -7.20
N LEU A 92 -0.82 4.34 -6.34
CA LEU A 92 0.53 3.97 -6.73
C LEU A 92 0.69 2.46 -6.59
N TYR A 93 1.43 1.87 -7.52
CA TYR A 93 1.79 0.47 -7.52
C TYR A 93 3.30 0.31 -7.48
N PHE A 94 3.78 -0.56 -6.61
CA PHE A 94 5.18 -0.93 -6.49
C PHE A 94 5.31 -2.42 -6.75
N ALA A 95 6.37 -2.79 -7.44
CA ALA A 95 6.76 -4.19 -7.57
C ALA A 95 8.21 -4.33 -7.12
N HIS A 96 8.44 -5.19 -6.14
CA HIS A 96 9.76 -5.55 -5.67
C HIS A 96 10.02 -7.01 -6.00
N MET A 97 11.12 -7.29 -6.70
CA MET A 97 11.57 -8.65 -6.98
C MET A 97 12.96 -8.84 -6.40
N THR A 98 13.14 -9.91 -5.66
CA THR A 98 14.44 -10.33 -5.17
C THR A 98 14.74 -11.75 -5.58
N VAL A 99 16.02 -12.01 -5.86
CA VAL A 99 16.55 -13.35 -6.08
C VAL A 99 17.82 -13.51 -5.26
N SER A 100 17.87 -14.54 -4.44
CA SER A 100 19.05 -14.96 -3.71
C SER A 100 19.66 -16.17 -4.41
N ASP A 101 20.83 -15.99 -5.00
CA ASP A 101 21.66 -17.10 -5.46
C ASP A 101 22.44 -17.64 -4.26
N ILE A 102 22.02 -18.79 -3.76
CA ILE A 102 22.58 -19.38 -2.53
C ILE A 102 23.97 -19.97 -2.79
N HIS A 103 24.20 -20.45 -3.99
CA HIS A 103 25.48 -21.05 -4.36
C HIS A 103 26.58 -19.98 -4.49
N ASP A 104 26.30 -18.88 -5.17
CA ASP A 104 27.25 -17.80 -5.43
C ASP A 104 27.22 -16.69 -4.35
N GLU A 105 26.39 -16.85 -3.31
CA GLU A 105 26.18 -15.87 -2.22
C GLU A 105 25.80 -14.47 -2.76
N LYS A 106 25.00 -14.41 -3.83
CA LYS A 106 24.58 -13.16 -4.46
C LYS A 106 23.12 -12.85 -4.19
N PHE A 107 22.85 -11.57 -3.98
CA PHE A 107 21.51 -11.04 -3.83
C PHE A 107 21.22 -10.03 -4.93
N HIS A 108 20.11 -10.24 -5.63
CA HIS A 108 19.64 -9.35 -6.69
C HIS A 108 18.32 -8.71 -6.26
N PHE A 109 18.21 -7.39 -6.42
CA PHE A 109 17.01 -6.63 -6.13
C PHE A 109 16.60 -5.80 -7.35
N PHE A 110 15.32 -5.83 -7.64
CA PHE A 110 14.69 -5.06 -8.72
C PHE A 110 13.46 -4.37 -8.16
N GLU A 111 13.27 -3.10 -8.55
CA GLU A 111 12.10 -2.32 -8.19
C GLU A 111 11.47 -1.69 -9.42
N ARG A 112 10.15 -1.61 -9.43
CA ARG A 112 9.38 -0.85 -10.40
C ARG A 112 8.25 -0.13 -9.70
N ILE A 113 8.09 1.17 -10.03
CA ILE A 113 7.04 2.03 -9.50
C ILE A 113 6.22 2.53 -10.68
N ASN A 114 4.90 2.41 -10.57
CA ASN A 114 3.96 2.95 -11.54
C ASN A 114 2.71 3.51 -10.83
N ARG A 115 1.93 4.29 -11.57
CA ARG A 115 0.65 4.81 -11.11
C ARG A 115 -0.51 4.15 -11.84
N LYS A 116 -1.68 4.10 -11.20
CA LYS A 116 -2.95 3.82 -11.87
C LYS A 116 -3.24 4.93 -12.89
N GLY A 117 -3.81 4.60 -14.00
CA GLY A 117 -4.05 5.50 -15.13
C GLY A 117 -3.12 5.22 -16.31
N ILE A 118 -3.49 5.68 -17.48
CA ILE A 118 -2.77 5.44 -18.76
C ILE A 118 -2.35 3.96 -18.99
N LYS A 119 -3.03 3.01 -18.37
CA LYS A 119 -2.82 1.54 -18.47
C LYS A 119 -1.41 1.05 -18.10
N ASN A 120 -0.69 1.79 -17.26
CA ASN A 120 0.67 1.41 -16.85
C ASN A 120 0.70 0.46 -15.65
N ALA A 121 -0.27 0.56 -14.77
CA ALA A 121 -0.45 -0.36 -13.65
C ALA A 121 -1.91 -0.42 -13.22
N GLY A 122 -2.29 -1.53 -12.63
CA GLY A 122 -3.64 -1.77 -12.11
C GLY A 122 -3.77 -3.20 -11.62
N SER A 123 -4.85 -3.47 -10.90
CA SER A 123 -5.30 -4.81 -10.56
C SER A 123 -6.62 -5.09 -11.27
N ALA A 124 -6.87 -6.35 -11.62
CA ALA A 124 -8.17 -6.77 -12.11
C ALA A 124 -9.22 -6.65 -10.98
N SER A 125 -10.46 -6.43 -11.37
CA SER A 125 -11.62 -6.60 -10.51
C SER A 125 -12.41 -7.77 -11.09
N ASP A 126 -12.15 -9.01 -10.61
CA ASP A 126 -12.79 -10.26 -11.08
C ASP A 126 -12.97 -10.41 -12.59
#